data_fa33a731dafed15e4c86b36629f70738
#
_entry.id   fa33a731dafed15e4c86b36629f70738
#
_cell.length_a   1.000
_cell.length_b   1.000
_cell.length_c   1.000
_cell.angle_alpha   90.00
_cell.angle_beta   90.00
_cell.angle_gamma   90.00
#
_symmetry.space_group_name_H-M   'P 1'
#
loop_
_entity.id
_entity.type
_entity.pdbx_description
1 polymer ?
#
loop_
_entity_poly.entity_id
_entity_poly.type
_entity_poly.pdbx_seq_one_letter_code
_entity_poly.pdbx_strand_id
1 'polypeptide(L)'
;MVSDSHATLVETNWNEEWKALQAARHPADDPAFWDSRARHFQARETHPYARAFMERAAVAPGESLLDMGCGAGSLAIPYGLRGNHVLACDFSPHMLDVLGEGIRFHHLEALVTPKLLAWDDDWDAAGMQPKSVDVAIASRSIATHDLAAALLKLDRTARRRCCITLIATGSPRVDRHIMDAIGVSVTESHDYVYAFNILVRLGRHPEVSYIISPRRDTFNTLDEGVADFARMLEGGNEERLPELRTYLAHHMVENPEAGMPGEKGRPQGAYMLDHVREVCWAFIAWKPQGLDEE
;
A
#
# COMPACT_ATOMS: atom_id res chain seq x y z
N MET A 1 27.94 25.74 25.89
CA MET A 1 26.95 24.78 26.35
C MET A 1 25.81 24.83 25.34
N VAL A 2 25.79 23.91 24.39
CA VAL A 2 24.65 23.74 23.48
C VAL A 2 23.58 23.04 24.31
N SER A 3 22.48 23.73 24.56
CA SER A 3 21.30 23.14 25.18
C SER A 3 20.77 22.09 24.20
N ASP A 4 20.97 20.81 24.51
CA ASP A 4 20.19 19.71 23.88
C ASP A 4 18.75 19.87 24.33
N SER A 5 17.99 20.73 23.65
CA SER A 5 16.55 20.77 23.80
C SER A 5 16.02 19.61 23.01
N HIS A 6 15.81 18.46 23.64
CA HIS A 6 15.04 17.38 23.05
C HIS A 6 13.61 17.89 22.81
N ALA A 7 13.22 17.99 21.53
CA ALA A 7 11.84 18.27 21.18
C ALA A 7 10.93 17.19 21.81
N THR A 8 9.89 17.63 22.48
CA THR A 8 8.88 16.68 23.00
C THR A 8 8.03 16.15 21.84
N LEU A 9 7.33 15.04 22.05
CA LEU A 9 6.39 14.48 21.04
C LEU A 9 5.38 15.54 20.55
N VAL A 10 5.02 16.49 21.43
CA VAL A 10 4.08 17.58 21.12
C VAL A 10 4.71 18.65 20.23
N GLU A 11 6.02 18.88 20.36
CA GLU A 11 6.76 19.92 19.61
C GLU A 11 7.27 19.40 18.25
N THR A 12 7.40 18.10 18.07
CA THR A 12 7.90 17.48 16.84
C THR A 12 6.96 17.78 15.67
N ASN A 13 7.50 18.32 14.57
CA ASN A 13 6.77 18.44 13.32
C ASN A 13 6.84 17.14 12.54
N TRP A 14 5.93 16.22 12.83
CA TRP A 14 5.91 14.88 12.25
C TRP A 14 5.81 14.86 10.73
N ASN A 15 5.23 15.90 10.12
CA ASN A 15 5.15 15.97 8.67
C ASN A 15 6.50 16.38 8.04
N GLU A 16 7.27 17.26 8.68
CA GLU A 16 8.62 17.58 8.21
C GLU A 16 9.59 16.40 8.41
N GLU A 17 9.46 15.65 9.52
CA GLU A 17 10.20 14.40 9.71
C GLU A 17 9.86 13.36 8.65
N TRP A 18 8.56 13.25 8.29
CA TRP A 18 8.13 12.41 7.20
C TRP A 18 8.72 12.83 5.85
N LYS A 19 8.67 14.13 5.52
CA LYS A 19 9.26 14.68 4.29
C LYS A 19 10.75 14.40 4.20
N ALA A 20 11.48 14.59 5.30
CA ALA A 20 12.92 14.27 5.37
C ALA A 20 13.17 12.77 5.13
N LEU A 21 12.34 11.89 5.72
CA LEU A 21 12.40 10.45 5.49
C LEU A 21 12.13 10.11 4.02
N GLN A 22 11.09 10.71 3.39
CA GLN A 22 10.78 10.47 1.98
C GLN A 22 11.89 10.96 1.04
N ALA A 23 12.50 12.11 1.35
CA ALA A 23 13.64 12.64 0.57
C ALA A 23 14.87 11.72 0.61
N ALA A 24 15.06 10.97 1.71
CA ALA A 24 16.14 9.98 1.84
C ALA A 24 15.82 8.64 1.16
N ARG A 25 14.57 8.40 0.78
CA ARG A 25 14.11 7.20 0.05
C ARG A 25 14.12 7.44 -1.45
N HIS A 26 14.34 6.38 -2.22
CA HIS A 26 14.09 6.47 -3.66
C HIS A 26 12.60 6.69 -3.92
N PRO A 27 12.24 7.56 -4.89
CA PRO A 27 10.83 7.84 -5.20
C PRO A 27 10.06 6.56 -5.48
N ALA A 28 9.07 6.26 -4.64
CA ALA A 28 8.19 5.10 -4.83
C ALA A 28 7.08 5.37 -5.86
N ASP A 29 6.91 6.64 -6.23
CA ASP A 29 5.74 7.14 -6.96
C ASP A 29 6.10 7.58 -8.39
N ASP A 30 7.02 6.85 -9.04
CA ASP A 30 7.24 6.99 -10.48
C ASP A 30 6.07 6.32 -11.24
N PRO A 31 5.27 7.08 -12.02
CA PRO A 31 4.22 6.52 -12.86
C PRO A 31 4.72 5.40 -13.77
N ALA A 32 5.92 5.53 -14.35
CA ALA A 32 6.52 4.53 -15.23
C ALA A 32 6.78 3.20 -14.50
N PHE A 33 7.17 3.26 -13.23
CA PHE A 33 7.35 2.07 -12.40
C PHE A 33 6.02 1.30 -12.22
N TRP A 34 4.93 2.01 -11.88
CA TRP A 34 3.63 1.39 -11.68
C TRP A 34 2.98 0.96 -13.00
N ASP A 35 3.13 1.72 -14.06
CA ASP A 35 2.68 1.37 -15.41
C ASP A 35 3.31 0.06 -15.89
N SER A 36 4.62 -0.13 -15.65
CA SER A 36 5.31 -1.38 -16.01
C SER A 36 4.76 -2.58 -15.25
N ARG A 37 4.20 -2.38 -14.04
CA ARG A 37 3.63 -3.40 -13.17
C ARG A 37 2.15 -3.68 -13.42
N ALA A 38 1.41 -2.74 -14.00
CA ALA A 38 -0.03 -2.87 -14.23
C ALA A 38 -0.39 -4.19 -14.94
N ARG A 39 0.42 -4.61 -15.92
CA ARG A 39 0.24 -5.88 -16.66
C ARG A 39 0.29 -7.14 -15.78
N HIS A 40 0.77 -7.02 -14.55
CA HIS A 40 0.89 -8.13 -13.61
C HIS A 40 -0.27 -8.21 -12.61
N PHE A 41 -1.19 -7.26 -12.65
CA PHE A 41 -2.36 -7.23 -11.78
C PHE A 41 -3.59 -7.78 -12.51
N GLN A 42 -4.32 -8.65 -11.85
CA GLN A 42 -5.63 -9.12 -12.30
C GLN A 42 -6.57 -9.09 -11.10
N ALA A 43 -7.58 -8.23 -11.16
CA ALA A 43 -8.57 -8.07 -10.08
C ALA A 43 -9.70 -9.11 -10.20
N ARG A 44 -9.38 -10.41 -10.29
CA ARG A 44 -10.39 -11.48 -10.46
C ARG A 44 -10.84 -12.10 -9.14
N GLU A 45 -10.02 -12.05 -8.10
CA GLU A 45 -10.33 -12.64 -6.79
C GLU A 45 -9.95 -11.68 -5.66
N THR A 46 -10.74 -11.73 -4.57
CA THR A 46 -10.47 -10.89 -3.39
C THR A 46 -9.31 -11.49 -2.59
N HIS A 47 -8.16 -10.84 -2.64
CA HIS A 47 -6.97 -11.22 -1.88
C HIS A 47 -7.25 -11.23 -0.36
N PRO A 48 -6.65 -12.15 0.44
CA PRO A 48 -6.82 -12.21 1.91
C PRO A 48 -6.58 -10.86 2.61
N TYR A 49 -5.55 -10.11 2.18
CA TYR A 49 -5.31 -8.75 2.68
C TYR A 49 -6.51 -7.82 2.41
N ALA A 50 -7.07 -7.83 1.21
CA ALA A 50 -8.21 -6.97 0.87
C ALA A 50 -9.43 -7.31 1.74
N ARG A 51 -9.69 -8.59 1.99
CA ARG A 51 -10.75 -9.04 2.89
C ARG A 51 -10.54 -8.50 4.32
N ALA A 52 -9.33 -8.67 4.86
CA ALA A 52 -8.98 -8.18 6.19
C ALA A 52 -9.06 -6.65 6.30
N PHE A 53 -8.73 -5.91 5.23
CA PHE A 53 -8.90 -4.47 5.16
C PHE A 53 -10.39 -4.09 5.17
N MET A 54 -11.21 -4.72 4.32
CA MET A 54 -12.64 -4.44 4.19
C MET A 54 -13.41 -4.70 5.49
N GLU A 55 -13.04 -5.77 6.22
CA GLU A 55 -13.61 -6.08 7.54
C GLU A 55 -13.33 -4.94 8.55
N ARG A 56 -12.11 -4.41 8.58
CA ARG A 56 -11.71 -3.31 9.49
C ARG A 56 -12.28 -1.96 9.06
N ALA A 57 -12.36 -1.69 7.78
CA ALA A 57 -12.92 -0.45 7.25
C ALA A 57 -14.42 -0.32 7.55
N ALA A 58 -15.11 -1.46 7.72
CA ALA A 58 -16.51 -1.52 8.13
C ALA A 58 -17.42 -0.61 7.29
N VAL A 59 -17.24 -0.65 5.97
CA VAL A 59 -18.12 0.06 5.03
C VAL A 59 -19.43 -0.70 4.92
N ALA A 60 -20.53 -0.04 5.23
CA ALA A 60 -21.85 -0.62 5.18
C ALA A 60 -22.36 -0.74 3.72
N PRO A 61 -23.27 -1.68 3.44
CA PRO A 61 -23.97 -1.72 2.14
C PRO A 61 -24.63 -0.38 1.84
N GLY A 62 -24.47 0.10 0.59
CA GLY A 62 -25.05 1.35 0.13
C GLY A 62 -24.24 2.62 0.50
N GLU A 63 -23.24 2.55 1.36
CA GLU A 63 -22.33 3.68 1.58
C GLU A 63 -21.48 3.94 0.34
N SER A 64 -21.23 5.22 0.07
CA SER A 64 -20.34 5.68 -0.99
C SER A 64 -18.89 5.70 -0.51
N LEU A 65 -17.98 5.35 -1.41
CA LEU A 65 -16.55 5.15 -1.10
C LEU A 65 -15.65 5.92 -2.07
N LEU A 66 -14.63 6.58 -1.55
CA LEU A 66 -13.43 6.98 -2.29
C LEU A 66 -12.33 5.94 -2.03
N ASP A 67 -11.79 5.33 -3.08
CA ASP A 67 -10.57 4.49 -3.04
C ASP A 67 -9.44 5.25 -3.73
N MET A 68 -8.55 5.88 -2.95
CA MET A 68 -7.44 6.68 -3.46
C MET A 68 -6.15 5.88 -3.58
N GLY A 69 -5.60 5.82 -4.79
CA GLY A 69 -4.55 4.88 -5.19
C GLY A 69 -5.11 3.47 -5.32
N CYS A 70 -6.22 3.35 -6.04
CA CYS A 70 -6.99 2.11 -6.19
C CYS A 70 -6.25 1.02 -6.97
N GLY A 71 -5.21 1.39 -7.74
CA GLY A 71 -4.49 0.48 -8.63
C GLY A 71 -5.44 -0.23 -9.59
N ALA A 72 -5.25 -1.52 -9.77
CA ALA A 72 -6.11 -2.37 -10.60
C ALA A 72 -7.45 -2.76 -9.93
N GLY A 73 -7.83 -2.12 -8.81
CA GLY A 73 -9.14 -2.30 -8.18
C GLY A 73 -9.24 -3.40 -7.13
N SER A 74 -8.14 -3.71 -6.43
CA SER A 74 -8.11 -4.77 -5.41
C SER A 74 -9.12 -4.57 -4.26
N LEU A 75 -9.56 -3.33 -4.02
CA LEU A 75 -10.65 -2.97 -3.09
C LEU A 75 -11.87 -2.45 -3.84
N ALA A 76 -11.71 -1.62 -4.89
CA ALA A 76 -12.81 -1.04 -5.63
C ALA A 76 -13.77 -2.10 -6.20
N ILE A 77 -13.23 -3.17 -6.81
CA ILE A 77 -14.06 -4.27 -7.35
C ILE A 77 -14.84 -5.00 -6.25
N PRO A 78 -14.21 -5.50 -5.17
CA PRO A 78 -14.94 -6.14 -4.07
C PRO A 78 -16.01 -5.26 -3.42
N TYR A 79 -15.78 -3.95 -3.28
CA TYR A 79 -16.81 -3.04 -2.77
C TYR A 79 -17.95 -2.85 -3.78
N GLY A 80 -17.65 -2.72 -5.08
CA GLY A 80 -18.67 -2.69 -6.14
C GLY A 80 -19.54 -3.95 -6.13
N LEU A 81 -18.93 -5.14 -5.96
CA LEU A 81 -19.66 -6.41 -5.85
C LEU A 81 -20.55 -6.49 -4.60
N ARG A 82 -20.27 -5.68 -3.56
CA ARG A 82 -21.16 -5.52 -2.38
C ARG A 82 -22.28 -4.49 -2.57
N GLY A 83 -22.33 -3.84 -3.74
CA GLY A 83 -23.32 -2.81 -4.06
C GLY A 83 -22.94 -1.40 -3.58
N ASN A 84 -21.70 -1.15 -3.21
CA ASN A 84 -21.23 0.18 -2.86
C ASN A 84 -20.92 1.00 -4.12
N HIS A 85 -21.22 2.30 -4.08
CA HIS A 85 -20.76 3.24 -5.09
C HIS A 85 -19.31 3.64 -4.78
N VAL A 86 -18.39 3.36 -5.70
CA VAL A 86 -16.96 3.58 -5.51
C VAL A 86 -16.44 4.59 -6.53
N LEU A 87 -15.87 5.69 -6.06
CA LEU A 87 -15.00 6.55 -6.85
C LEU A 87 -13.56 6.03 -6.68
N ALA A 88 -13.04 5.38 -7.72
CA ALA A 88 -11.73 4.71 -7.71
C ALA A 88 -10.70 5.59 -8.41
N CYS A 89 -9.81 6.21 -7.63
CA CYS A 89 -8.83 7.17 -8.11
C CYS A 89 -7.42 6.56 -8.14
N ASP A 90 -6.68 6.77 -9.22
CA ASP A 90 -5.27 6.43 -9.33
C ASP A 90 -4.56 7.42 -10.26
N PHE A 91 -3.25 7.60 -10.09
CA PHE A 91 -2.45 8.48 -10.93
C PHE A 91 -1.90 7.76 -12.18
N SER A 92 -1.95 6.41 -12.23
CA SER A 92 -1.50 5.59 -13.34
C SER A 92 -2.66 5.28 -14.30
N PRO A 93 -2.62 5.80 -15.54
CA PRO A 93 -3.62 5.46 -16.55
C PRO A 93 -3.70 3.95 -16.83
N HIS A 94 -2.54 3.26 -16.84
CA HIS A 94 -2.50 1.82 -17.09
C HIS A 94 -3.14 0.99 -15.97
N MET A 95 -3.03 1.44 -14.71
CA MET A 95 -3.76 0.81 -13.61
C MET A 95 -5.27 0.98 -13.78
N LEU A 96 -5.71 2.16 -14.19
CA LEU A 96 -7.13 2.42 -14.46
C LEU A 96 -7.66 1.65 -15.68
N ASP A 97 -6.83 1.38 -16.69
CA ASP A 97 -7.19 0.51 -17.81
C ASP A 97 -7.48 -0.91 -17.31
N VAL A 98 -6.59 -1.48 -16.47
CA VAL A 98 -6.79 -2.82 -15.87
C VAL A 98 -8.02 -2.83 -14.96
N LEU A 99 -8.24 -1.78 -14.16
CA LEU A 99 -9.46 -1.61 -13.37
C LEU A 99 -10.70 -1.61 -14.27
N GLY A 100 -10.66 -0.87 -15.40
CA GLY A 100 -11.74 -0.80 -16.38
C GLY A 100 -12.08 -2.18 -16.98
N GLU A 101 -11.09 -3.04 -17.21
CA GLU A 101 -11.32 -4.43 -17.61
C GLU A 101 -12.06 -5.22 -16.52
N GLY A 102 -11.64 -5.06 -15.25
CA GLY A 102 -12.30 -5.68 -14.11
C GLY A 102 -13.74 -5.20 -13.92
N ILE A 103 -14.01 -3.90 -14.09
CA ILE A 103 -15.35 -3.30 -14.03
C ILE A 103 -16.26 -3.95 -15.08
N ARG A 104 -15.81 -4.04 -16.34
CA ARG A 104 -16.59 -4.68 -17.43
C ARG A 104 -16.82 -6.16 -17.18
N PHE A 105 -15.79 -6.88 -16.72
CA PHE A 105 -15.87 -8.32 -16.45
C PHE A 105 -16.92 -8.64 -15.38
N HIS A 106 -17.04 -7.78 -14.35
CA HIS A 106 -17.99 -7.96 -13.25
C HIS A 106 -19.31 -7.19 -13.40
N HIS A 107 -19.51 -6.47 -14.52
CA HIS A 107 -20.70 -5.64 -14.79
C HIS A 107 -20.95 -4.57 -13.71
N LEU A 108 -19.89 -3.83 -13.34
CA LEU A 108 -19.88 -2.84 -12.25
C LEU A 108 -19.88 -1.38 -12.75
N GLU A 109 -20.19 -1.12 -14.02
CA GLU A 109 -20.14 0.21 -14.64
C GLU A 109 -21.04 1.25 -13.95
N ALA A 110 -22.12 0.79 -13.32
CA ALA A 110 -23.01 1.65 -12.56
C ALA A 110 -22.54 1.93 -11.11
N LEU A 111 -21.57 1.17 -10.60
CA LEU A 111 -21.16 1.22 -9.19
C LEU A 111 -19.71 1.69 -9.01
N VAL A 112 -18.80 1.39 -9.93
CA VAL A 112 -17.39 1.74 -9.81
C VAL A 112 -17.02 2.73 -10.92
N THR A 113 -16.63 3.94 -10.53
CA THR A 113 -16.22 5.01 -11.44
C THR A 113 -14.72 5.23 -11.32
N PRO A 114 -13.92 4.88 -12.35
CA PRO A 114 -12.49 5.17 -12.36
C PRO A 114 -12.26 6.67 -12.63
N LYS A 115 -11.23 7.24 -11.98
CA LYS A 115 -10.84 8.64 -12.16
C LYS A 115 -9.32 8.78 -12.10
N LEU A 116 -8.73 9.41 -13.09
CA LEU A 116 -7.32 9.81 -13.06
C LEU A 116 -7.15 10.96 -12.07
N LEU A 117 -6.42 10.72 -10.98
CA LEU A 117 -6.17 11.70 -9.92
C LEU A 117 -4.94 11.27 -9.12
N ALA A 118 -4.00 12.21 -8.93
CA ALA A 118 -2.84 12.04 -8.08
C ALA A 118 -3.05 12.68 -6.69
N TRP A 119 -2.19 12.30 -5.73
CA TRP A 119 -2.18 12.94 -4.41
C TRP A 119 -1.84 14.42 -4.48
N ASP A 120 -0.94 14.83 -5.40
CA ASP A 120 -0.46 16.20 -5.51
C ASP A 120 -1.34 17.09 -6.41
N ASP A 121 -2.34 16.52 -7.07
CA ASP A 121 -3.30 17.30 -7.87
C ASP A 121 -4.11 18.24 -6.99
N ASP A 122 -4.61 19.32 -7.62
CA ASP A 122 -5.66 20.17 -7.02
C ASP A 122 -6.99 19.41 -7.04
N TRP A 123 -7.37 18.86 -5.89
CA TRP A 123 -8.59 18.06 -5.76
C TRP A 123 -9.85 18.90 -5.95
N ASP A 124 -9.83 20.20 -5.61
CA ASP A 124 -10.97 21.10 -5.83
C ASP A 124 -11.17 21.37 -7.33
N ALA A 125 -10.08 21.66 -8.05
CA ALA A 125 -10.11 21.82 -9.52
C ALA A 125 -10.51 20.49 -10.21
N ALA A 126 -10.16 19.34 -9.63
CA ALA A 126 -10.59 18.04 -10.10
C ALA A 126 -12.04 17.69 -9.74
N GLY A 127 -12.77 18.58 -9.04
CA GLY A 127 -14.18 18.40 -8.69
C GLY A 127 -14.43 17.52 -7.46
N MET A 128 -13.41 17.29 -6.63
CA MET A 128 -13.56 16.55 -5.37
C MET A 128 -14.21 17.46 -4.32
N GLN A 129 -15.46 17.21 -4.01
CA GLN A 129 -16.20 18.04 -3.06
C GLN A 129 -16.00 17.59 -1.61
N PRO A 130 -16.01 18.53 -0.64
CA PRO A 130 -16.04 18.18 0.78
C PRO A 130 -17.24 17.29 1.10
N LYS A 131 -17.01 16.30 1.98
CA LYS A 131 -18.06 15.38 2.47
C LYS A 131 -18.87 14.70 1.35
N SER A 132 -18.22 14.46 0.19
CA SER A 132 -18.87 13.86 -0.99
C SER A 132 -19.09 12.37 -0.89
N VAL A 133 -18.29 11.67 -0.07
CA VAL A 133 -18.41 10.22 0.15
C VAL A 133 -18.59 9.89 1.64
N ASP A 134 -19.16 8.71 1.95
CA ASP A 134 -19.33 8.29 3.34
C ASP A 134 -18.00 7.85 3.95
N VAL A 135 -17.19 7.10 3.18
CA VAL A 135 -15.90 6.58 3.62
C VAL A 135 -14.83 6.90 2.58
N ALA A 136 -13.64 7.33 3.04
CA ALA A 136 -12.46 7.48 2.18
C ALA A 136 -11.37 6.50 2.62
N ILE A 137 -10.81 5.78 1.66
CA ILE A 137 -9.74 4.82 1.91
C ILE A 137 -8.50 5.09 1.06
N ALA A 138 -7.33 4.73 1.60
CA ALA A 138 -6.08 4.66 0.86
C ALA A 138 -5.26 3.47 1.36
N SER A 139 -5.30 2.38 0.61
CA SER A 139 -4.68 1.13 1.00
C SER A 139 -3.35 0.91 0.31
N ARG A 140 -2.25 1.01 1.05
CA ARG A 140 -0.87 0.86 0.54
C ARG A 140 -0.49 1.88 -0.54
N SER A 141 -1.11 3.06 -0.53
CA SER A 141 -1.01 4.08 -1.56
C SER A 141 -0.77 5.50 -1.03
N ILE A 142 -0.68 5.70 0.31
CA ILE A 142 -0.57 7.04 0.92
C ILE A 142 0.86 7.44 1.30
N ALA A 143 1.88 6.68 0.91
CA ALA A 143 3.27 7.04 1.15
C ALA A 143 3.76 8.15 0.19
N THR A 144 3.05 9.26 0.13
CA THR A 144 3.35 10.46 -0.68
C THR A 144 4.30 11.40 0.03
N HIS A 145 4.82 12.42 -0.67
CA HIS A 145 5.78 13.38 -0.12
C HIS A 145 5.20 14.18 1.06
N ASP A 146 3.97 14.69 0.94
CA ASP A 146 3.28 15.44 2.00
C ASP A 146 2.14 14.63 2.62
N LEU A 147 2.46 13.88 3.65
CA LEU A 147 1.50 12.99 4.31
C LEU A 147 0.37 13.76 4.99
N ALA A 148 0.67 14.90 5.61
CA ALA A 148 -0.36 15.70 6.27
C ALA A 148 -1.40 16.23 5.27
N ALA A 149 -0.95 16.72 4.10
CA ALA A 149 -1.84 17.15 3.04
C ALA A 149 -2.71 16.01 2.53
N ALA A 150 -2.14 14.81 2.35
CA ALA A 150 -2.89 13.63 1.91
C ALA A 150 -3.96 13.19 2.94
N LEU A 151 -3.60 13.18 4.23
CA LEU A 151 -4.54 12.85 5.32
C LEU A 151 -5.68 13.86 5.39
N LEU A 152 -5.40 15.17 5.24
CA LEU A 152 -6.41 16.22 5.21
C LEU A 152 -7.34 16.11 4.00
N LYS A 153 -6.82 15.72 2.82
CA LYS A 153 -7.65 15.49 1.63
C LYS A 153 -8.68 14.38 1.87
N LEU A 154 -8.27 13.25 2.48
CA LEU A 154 -9.22 12.20 2.86
C LEU A 154 -10.23 12.69 3.91
N ASP A 155 -9.73 13.35 4.96
CA ASP A 155 -10.56 13.88 6.06
C ASP A 155 -11.66 14.83 5.54
N ARG A 156 -11.28 15.74 4.63
CA ARG A 156 -12.20 16.67 4.00
C ARG A 156 -13.26 15.98 3.14
N THR A 157 -12.86 14.93 2.42
CA THR A 157 -13.75 14.26 1.45
C THR A 157 -14.77 13.34 2.11
N ALA A 158 -14.39 12.66 3.21
CA ALA A 158 -15.24 11.69 3.90
C ALA A 158 -16.23 12.34 4.89
N ARG A 159 -17.44 11.77 4.99
CA ARG A 159 -18.45 12.16 6.00
C ARG A 159 -18.27 11.42 7.33
N ARG A 160 -17.98 10.11 7.27
CA ARG A 160 -18.07 9.23 8.43
C ARG A 160 -16.74 8.63 8.88
N ARG A 161 -15.91 8.15 7.96
CA ARG A 161 -14.71 7.40 8.30
C ARG A 161 -13.64 7.54 7.24
N CYS A 162 -12.41 7.66 7.68
CA CYS A 162 -11.22 7.50 6.83
C CYS A 162 -10.44 6.27 7.27
N CYS A 163 -9.85 5.52 6.33
CA CYS A 163 -9.05 4.35 6.61
C CYS A 163 -7.83 4.31 5.70
N ILE A 164 -6.66 4.09 6.26
CA ILE A 164 -5.41 3.95 5.50
C ILE A 164 -4.61 2.74 5.96
N THR A 165 -3.64 2.32 5.16
CA THR A 165 -2.59 1.41 5.63
C THR A 165 -1.20 1.91 5.26
N LEU A 166 -0.31 1.82 6.24
CA LEU A 166 1.13 2.04 6.11
C LEU A 166 1.90 0.88 6.72
N ILE A 167 3.19 0.77 6.40
CA ILE A 167 4.03 -0.30 6.93
C ILE A 167 4.20 -0.14 8.45
N ALA A 168 3.96 -1.23 9.19
CA ALA A 168 4.27 -1.33 10.61
C ALA A 168 5.62 -2.04 10.81
N THR A 169 5.80 -3.19 10.18
CA THR A 169 7.08 -3.93 10.18
C THR A 169 7.20 -4.75 8.89
N GLY A 170 8.43 -5.13 8.58
CA GLY A 170 8.75 -5.83 7.34
C GLY A 170 8.72 -4.91 6.13
N SER A 171 8.88 -5.47 4.96
CA SER A 171 8.87 -4.73 3.70
C SER A 171 8.23 -5.56 2.58
N PRO A 172 7.38 -4.95 1.74
CA PRO A 172 6.88 -5.63 0.54
C PRO A 172 7.96 -5.79 -0.54
N ARG A 173 9.12 -5.14 -0.39
CA ARG A 173 10.20 -5.11 -1.38
C ARG A 173 11.44 -5.87 -0.92
N VAL A 174 11.65 -6.02 0.38
CA VAL A 174 12.87 -6.57 0.98
C VAL A 174 12.52 -7.75 1.88
N ASP A 175 13.20 -8.87 1.69
CA ASP A 175 13.15 -10.02 2.60
C ASP A 175 14.27 -9.89 3.62
N ARG A 176 13.90 -9.66 4.88
CA ARG A 176 14.86 -9.47 5.96
C ARG A 176 15.66 -10.72 6.26
N HIS A 177 15.06 -11.93 6.15
CA HIS A 177 15.79 -13.18 6.39
C HIS A 177 16.97 -13.33 5.41
N ILE A 178 16.73 -12.99 4.13
CA ILE A 178 17.78 -13.00 3.12
C ILE A 178 18.83 -11.94 3.45
N MET A 179 18.42 -10.69 3.71
CA MET A 179 19.36 -9.59 3.92
C MET A 179 20.25 -9.82 5.15
N ASP A 180 19.67 -10.26 6.27
CA ASP A 180 20.43 -10.60 7.49
C ASP A 180 21.44 -11.74 7.21
N ALA A 181 21.01 -12.78 6.46
CA ALA A 181 21.87 -13.91 6.13
C ALA A 181 23.07 -13.55 5.24
N ILE A 182 22.92 -12.56 4.37
CA ILE A 182 24.01 -12.08 3.50
C ILE A 182 24.77 -10.89 4.09
N GLY A 183 24.49 -10.53 5.36
CA GLY A 183 25.20 -9.49 6.11
C GLY A 183 24.85 -8.07 5.71
N VAL A 184 23.64 -7.84 5.19
CA VAL A 184 23.12 -6.51 4.85
C VAL A 184 22.12 -6.05 5.91
N SER A 185 22.41 -4.93 6.58
CA SER A 185 21.52 -4.33 7.56
C SER A 185 20.33 -3.65 6.87
N VAL A 186 19.11 -4.00 7.29
CA VAL A 186 17.88 -3.36 6.83
C VAL A 186 17.26 -2.57 7.98
N THR A 187 17.07 -1.26 7.76
CA THR A 187 16.33 -0.42 8.71
C THR A 187 14.84 -0.76 8.64
N GLU A 188 14.24 -1.05 9.79
CA GLU A 188 12.80 -1.27 9.86
C GLU A 188 12.03 0.03 9.59
N SER A 189 10.97 -0.11 8.84
CA SER A 189 10.04 0.97 8.52
C SER A 189 8.88 0.94 9.51
N HIS A 190 8.61 2.06 10.16
CA HIS A 190 7.47 2.25 11.04
C HIS A 190 6.64 3.45 10.55
N ASP A 191 6.35 3.47 9.27
CA ASP A 191 5.73 4.60 8.57
C ASP A 191 4.41 5.04 9.20
N TYR A 192 3.68 4.12 9.76
CA TYR A 192 2.38 4.39 10.40
C TYR A 192 2.49 5.33 11.63
N VAL A 193 3.65 5.39 12.27
CA VAL A 193 3.86 6.26 13.46
C VAL A 193 3.76 7.73 13.04
N TYR A 194 4.26 8.08 11.87
CA TYR A 194 4.13 9.45 11.34
C TYR A 194 2.67 9.81 11.10
N ALA A 195 1.92 8.96 10.40
CA ALA A 195 0.49 9.21 10.15
C ALA A 195 -0.31 9.31 11.44
N PHE A 196 -0.05 8.42 12.40
CA PHE A 196 -0.70 8.45 13.71
C PHE A 196 -0.47 9.78 14.42
N ASN A 197 0.78 10.22 14.54
CA ASN A 197 1.11 11.47 15.24
C ASN A 197 0.60 12.72 14.49
N ILE A 198 0.62 12.73 13.15
CA ILE A 198 0.03 13.80 12.36
C ILE A 198 -1.48 13.91 12.65
N LEU A 199 -2.20 12.78 12.62
CA LEU A 199 -3.64 12.76 12.93
C LEU A 199 -3.94 13.24 14.34
N VAL A 200 -3.16 12.82 15.35
CA VAL A 200 -3.30 13.31 16.73
C VAL A 200 -3.10 14.82 16.80
N ARG A 201 -2.11 15.36 16.11
CA ARG A 201 -1.89 16.84 16.04
C ARG A 201 -3.00 17.58 15.31
N LEU A 202 -3.67 16.94 14.37
CA LEU A 202 -4.86 17.45 13.70
C LEU A 202 -6.14 17.33 14.57
N GLY A 203 -6.00 16.91 15.83
CA GLY A 203 -7.14 16.73 16.75
C GLY A 203 -7.99 15.49 16.43
N ARG A 204 -7.46 14.54 15.66
CA ARG A 204 -8.16 13.27 15.39
C ARG A 204 -7.82 12.23 16.44
N HIS A 205 -8.70 11.24 16.59
CA HIS A 205 -8.50 10.09 17.48
C HIS A 205 -8.35 8.82 16.64
N PRO A 206 -7.15 8.55 16.09
CA PRO A 206 -6.95 7.40 15.23
C PRO A 206 -6.96 6.09 16.01
N GLU A 207 -7.68 5.10 15.49
CA GLU A 207 -7.63 3.70 15.90
C GLU A 207 -6.56 2.98 15.06
N VAL A 208 -5.74 2.14 15.69
CA VAL A 208 -4.70 1.34 14.99
C VAL A 208 -4.96 -0.14 15.23
N SER A 209 -4.92 -0.91 14.16
CA SER A 209 -4.88 -2.37 14.21
C SER A 209 -3.94 -2.88 13.11
N TYR A 210 -3.67 -4.20 13.05
CA TYR A 210 -2.66 -4.71 12.14
C TYR A 210 -3.22 -5.79 11.21
N ILE A 211 -2.77 -5.75 9.95
CA ILE A 211 -3.03 -6.78 8.94
C ILE A 211 -1.70 -7.46 8.61
N ILE A 212 -1.59 -8.73 8.96
CA ILE A 212 -0.42 -9.53 8.60
C ILE A 212 -0.67 -10.12 7.20
N SER A 213 0.26 -9.89 6.30
CA SER A 213 0.21 -10.37 4.92
C SER A 213 1.41 -11.29 4.69
N PRO A 214 1.23 -12.62 4.82
CA PRO A 214 2.27 -13.56 4.47
C PRO A 214 2.48 -13.56 2.96
N ARG A 215 3.74 -13.69 2.53
CA ARG A 215 4.12 -13.77 1.12
C ARG A 215 4.98 -15.00 0.88
N ARG A 216 4.59 -15.78 -0.11
CA ARG A 216 5.37 -16.89 -0.64
C ARG A 216 5.86 -16.51 -2.02
N ASP A 217 7.16 -16.25 -2.14
CA ASP A 217 7.78 -15.98 -3.43
C ASP A 217 8.12 -17.32 -4.09
N THR A 218 7.67 -17.51 -5.34
CA THR A 218 7.86 -18.78 -6.08
C THR A 218 8.55 -18.54 -7.40
N PHE A 219 9.40 -19.48 -7.84
CA PHE A 219 10.27 -19.37 -9.00
C PHE A 219 10.34 -20.71 -9.75
N ASN A 220 10.64 -20.67 -11.05
CA ASN A 220 10.85 -21.89 -11.83
C ASN A 220 12.32 -22.31 -11.85
N THR A 221 13.25 -21.38 -11.64
CA THR A 221 14.68 -21.63 -11.62
C THR A 221 15.39 -20.80 -10.56
N LEU A 222 16.59 -21.21 -10.15
CA LEU A 222 17.44 -20.41 -9.27
C LEU A 222 17.76 -19.04 -9.89
N ASP A 223 18.02 -18.97 -11.20
CA ASP A 223 18.35 -17.73 -11.88
C ASP A 223 17.15 -16.75 -11.88
N GLU A 224 15.92 -17.24 -12.01
CA GLU A 224 14.70 -16.43 -11.86
C GLU A 224 14.60 -15.88 -10.43
N GLY A 225 14.82 -16.70 -9.41
CA GLY A 225 14.83 -16.26 -8.02
C GLY A 225 15.92 -15.21 -7.76
N VAL A 226 17.15 -15.43 -8.24
CA VAL A 226 18.24 -14.46 -8.11
C VAL A 226 17.89 -13.15 -8.78
N ALA A 227 17.33 -13.16 -9.99
CA ALA A 227 16.94 -11.93 -10.71
C ALA A 227 15.84 -11.16 -9.99
N ASP A 228 14.87 -11.87 -9.35
CA ASP A 228 13.79 -11.21 -8.59
C ASP A 228 14.30 -10.59 -7.29
N PHE A 229 15.15 -11.29 -6.56
CA PHE A 229 15.69 -10.79 -5.29
C PHE A 229 16.89 -9.84 -5.44
N ALA A 230 17.62 -9.84 -6.57
CA ALA A 230 18.71 -8.90 -6.81
C ALA A 230 18.28 -7.44 -6.68
N ARG A 231 17.01 -7.14 -6.97
CA ARG A 231 16.42 -5.82 -6.79
C ARG A 231 16.44 -5.31 -5.34
N MET A 232 16.57 -6.20 -4.35
CA MET A 232 16.73 -5.82 -2.95
C MET A 232 18.11 -5.24 -2.64
N LEU A 233 19.08 -5.50 -3.50
CA LEU A 233 20.46 -5.04 -3.36
C LEU A 233 20.72 -3.70 -4.03
N GLU A 234 19.80 -3.23 -4.88
CA GLU A 234 19.92 -1.96 -5.60
C GLU A 234 20.11 -0.78 -4.63
N GLY A 235 21.06 0.09 -4.95
CA GLY A 235 21.35 1.28 -4.14
C GLY A 235 22.51 1.11 -3.16
N GLY A 236 23.43 0.15 -3.39
CA GLY A 236 24.71 0.09 -2.70
C GLY A 236 25.09 -1.25 -2.07
N ASN A 237 24.42 -2.34 -2.44
CA ASN A 237 24.74 -3.69 -1.96
C ASN A 237 24.88 -4.70 -3.09
N GLU A 238 25.09 -4.25 -4.32
CA GLU A 238 25.13 -5.10 -5.52
C GLU A 238 26.29 -6.13 -5.47
N GLU A 239 27.35 -5.81 -4.74
CA GLU A 239 28.48 -6.73 -4.50
C GLU A 239 28.09 -8.00 -3.73
N ARG A 240 26.90 -8.00 -3.07
CA ARG A 240 26.37 -9.16 -2.32
C ARG A 240 25.60 -10.17 -3.19
N LEU A 241 25.56 -9.95 -4.50
CA LEU A 241 24.86 -10.86 -5.43
C LEU A 241 25.36 -12.32 -5.35
N PRO A 242 26.67 -12.61 -5.19
CA PRO A 242 27.14 -13.99 -5.01
C PRO A 242 26.62 -14.66 -3.74
N GLU A 243 26.57 -13.92 -2.62
CA GLU A 243 26.04 -14.42 -1.34
C GLU A 243 24.53 -14.65 -1.44
N LEU A 244 23.79 -13.73 -2.09
CA LEU A 244 22.37 -13.92 -2.39
C LEU A 244 22.14 -15.20 -3.18
N ARG A 245 22.89 -15.43 -4.25
CA ARG A 245 22.78 -16.65 -5.06
C ARG A 245 23.04 -17.91 -4.23
N THR A 246 24.06 -17.87 -3.39
CA THR A 246 24.42 -18.99 -2.50
C THR A 246 23.29 -19.25 -1.51
N TYR A 247 22.74 -18.21 -0.89
CA TYR A 247 21.61 -18.31 0.02
C TYR A 247 20.41 -18.98 -0.67
N LEU A 248 19.99 -18.45 -1.82
CA LEU A 248 18.84 -18.98 -2.55
C LEU A 248 19.04 -20.45 -2.95
N ALA A 249 20.24 -20.81 -3.39
CA ALA A 249 20.55 -22.22 -3.76
C ALA A 249 20.37 -23.20 -2.59
N HIS A 250 20.54 -22.74 -1.34
CA HIS A 250 20.37 -23.58 -0.14
C HIS A 250 18.94 -23.55 0.44
N HIS A 251 18.20 -22.48 0.20
CA HIS A 251 16.89 -22.22 0.82
C HIS A 251 15.71 -22.35 -0.16
N MET A 252 15.97 -22.60 -1.45
CA MET A 252 14.92 -22.97 -2.39
C MET A 252 14.56 -24.45 -2.23
N VAL A 253 13.29 -24.71 -1.99
CA VAL A 253 12.69 -26.04 -1.86
C VAL A 253 11.63 -26.27 -2.93
N GLU A 254 11.28 -27.51 -3.22
CA GLU A 254 10.18 -27.82 -4.13
C GLU A 254 8.87 -27.22 -3.63
N ASN A 255 8.12 -26.60 -4.53
CA ASN A 255 6.82 -26.03 -4.22
C ASN A 255 5.71 -27.08 -4.45
N PRO A 256 5.03 -27.57 -3.38
CA PRO A 256 3.96 -28.55 -3.52
C PRO A 256 2.73 -28.02 -4.29
N GLU A 257 2.61 -26.69 -4.43
CA GLU A 257 1.53 -26.02 -5.15
C GLU A 257 1.97 -25.54 -6.56
N ALA A 258 3.08 -26.09 -7.09
CA ALA A 258 3.58 -25.72 -8.42
C ALA A 258 2.50 -25.88 -9.50
N GLY A 259 2.36 -24.86 -10.35
CA GLY A 259 1.34 -24.81 -11.40
C GLY A 259 -0.07 -24.46 -10.95
N MET A 260 -0.37 -24.43 -9.65
CA MET A 260 -1.65 -23.93 -9.12
C MET A 260 -1.75 -22.41 -9.27
N PRO A 261 -2.97 -21.84 -9.31
CA PRO A 261 -3.13 -20.40 -9.33
C PRO A 261 -2.48 -19.75 -8.12
N GLY A 262 -1.60 -18.77 -8.35
CA GLY A 262 -1.00 -17.96 -7.30
C GLY A 262 -1.77 -16.66 -7.07
N GLU A 263 -1.35 -15.88 -6.07
CA GLU A 263 -2.02 -14.64 -5.62
C GLU A 263 -2.30 -13.60 -6.72
N LYS A 264 -1.57 -13.65 -7.85
CA LYS A 264 -1.71 -12.72 -8.97
C LYS A 264 -2.31 -13.38 -10.21
N GLY A 265 -3.00 -14.52 -10.05
CA GLY A 265 -3.58 -15.27 -11.16
C GLY A 265 -2.56 -15.94 -12.09
N ARG A 266 -1.27 -15.93 -11.73
CA ARG A 266 -0.22 -16.67 -12.43
C ARG A 266 -0.02 -18.03 -11.78
N PRO A 267 0.38 -19.05 -12.54
CA PRO A 267 0.78 -20.32 -11.95
C PRO A 267 1.95 -20.12 -10.98
N GLN A 268 1.90 -20.78 -9.84
CA GLN A 268 3.02 -20.81 -8.90
C GLN A 268 4.21 -21.53 -9.53
N GLY A 269 5.42 -21.04 -9.24
CA GLY A 269 6.66 -21.61 -9.73
C GLY A 269 6.97 -22.98 -9.10
N ALA A 270 7.88 -23.71 -9.72
CA ALA A 270 8.31 -25.05 -9.29
C ALA A 270 8.99 -25.05 -7.91
N TYR A 271 9.59 -23.94 -7.52
CA TYR A 271 10.32 -23.77 -6.25
C TYR A 271 9.76 -22.61 -5.44
N MET A 272 9.93 -22.67 -4.13
CA MET A 272 9.66 -21.59 -3.18
C MET A 272 10.78 -21.48 -2.16
N LEU A 273 10.82 -20.41 -1.37
CA LEU A 273 11.69 -20.35 -0.20
C LEU A 273 11.16 -21.24 0.93
N ASP A 274 12.06 -21.79 1.75
CA ASP A 274 11.74 -22.60 2.93
C ASP A 274 11.18 -21.78 4.10
N HIS A 275 11.07 -20.46 3.94
CA HIS A 275 10.43 -19.55 4.89
C HIS A 275 9.34 -18.70 4.23
N VAL A 276 8.49 -18.12 5.06
CA VAL A 276 7.43 -17.20 4.64
C VAL A 276 7.82 -15.79 5.06
N ARG A 277 7.85 -14.88 4.10
CA ARG A 277 8.04 -13.47 4.37
C ARG A 277 6.73 -12.86 4.85
N GLU A 278 6.75 -12.14 5.98
CA GLU A 278 5.58 -11.45 6.48
C GLU A 278 5.75 -9.94 6.35
N VAL A 279 4.69 -9.28 5.90
CA VAL A 279 4.56 -7.82 5.92
C VAL A 279 3.41 -7.47 6.84
N CYS A 280 3.70 -6.71 7.89
CA CYS A 280 2.70 -6.19 8.81
C CYS A 280 2.31 -4.78 8.38
N TRP A 281 1.04 -4.59 8.05
CA TRP A 281 0.44 -3.31 7.70
C TRP A 281 -0.34 -2.77 8.89
N ALA A 282 0.01 -1.58 9.37
CA ALA A 282 -0.84 -0.86 10.30
C ALA A 282 -2.05 -0.30 9.55
N PHE A 283 -3.21 -0.78 9.91
CA PHE A 283 -4.49 -0.21 9.51
C PHE A 283 -4.84 0.90 10.49
N ILE A 284 -4.99 2.12 9.99
CA ILE A 284 -5.33 3.31 10.76
C ILE A 284 -6.69 3.80 10.30
N ALA A 285 -7.60 4.02 11.24
CA ALA A 285 -8.92 4.57 10.95
C ALA A 285 -9.24 5.72 11.90
N TRP A 286 -9.96 6.71 11.40
CA TRP A 286 -10.42 7.85 12.21
C TRP A 286 -11.75 8.39 11.71
N LYS A 287 -12.44 9.13 12.59
CA LYS A 287 -13.60 9.93 12.23
C LYS A 287 -13.11 11.28 11.69
N PRO A 288 -13.51 11.69 10.48
CA PRO A 288 -13.17 13.01 9.96
C PRO A 288 -13.86 14.12 10.74
N GLN A 289 -13.30 15.34 10.69
CA GLN A 289 -13.89 16.51 11.31
C GLN A 289 -15.24 16.88 10.65
N GLY A 290 -16.19 17.32 11.44
CA GLY A 290 -17.43 17.91 10.94
C GLY A 290 -17.19 19.23 10.20
N LEU A 291 -18.10 19.63 9.32
CA LEU A 291 -18.02 20.94 8.65
C LEU A 291 -18.22 22.13 9.63
N ASP A 292 -18.81 21.86 10.78
CA ASP A 292 -19.20 22.88 11.77
C ASP A 292 -18.17 23.01 12.93
N GLU A 293 -17.01 22.35 12.81
CA GLU A 293 -15.97 22.30 13.85
C GLU A 293 -14.69 23.07 13.44
N GLU A 294 -14.78 24.10 12.56
CA GLU A 294 -13.70 25.01 12.21
C GLU A 294 -13.55 26.17 13.20
#